data_964a1c05535f7adad81bae8e9e38e925
#
_entry.id   964a1c05535f7adad81bae8e9e38e925
#
_cell.length_a   1.000
_cell.length_b   1.000
_cell.length_c   1.000
_cell.angle_alpha   90.00
_cell.angle_beta   90.00
_cell.angle_gamma   90.00
#
_symmetry.space_group_name_H-M   'P 1'
#
loop_
_entity.id
_entity.type
_entity.pdbx_description
1 polymer ?
#
loop_
_entity_poly.entity_id
_entity_poly.type
_entity_poly.pdbx_seq_one_letter_code
_entity_poly.pdbx_strand_id
1 'polypeptide(L)'
;MIQSCSGMHYGKVFIGIVILLIPLTTGAFACLRFGPVPVAVSDRAFPFEKRIVRIAVRARINRQTQNLPFAASEDLFESGATIYQHQCSMCHGIPGHDATLFKQMFPAPPQLWKKHGAKGVVGVSDDDPGFSYWVVSNGIRLSGMPSFSHTLSDKERWEVSLLIKNADKQMSPEVVRILNSRELY
;
A
#
# COMPACT_ATOMS: atom_id res chain seq x y z
N MET A 1 25.34 51.94 -27.56
CA MET A 1 26.13 51.53 -26.39
C MET A 1 25.19 51.19 -25.24
N ILE A 2 24.38 50.10 -25.42
CA ILE A 2 23.45 49.60 -24.41
C ILE A 2 23.45 48.07 -24.52
N GLN A 3 24.45 47.40 -23.97
CA GLN A 3 24.46 45.92 -23.82
C GLN A 3 25.53 45.51 -22.79
N SER A 4 25.37 45.80 -21.52
CA SER A 4 26.27 45.24 -20.50
C SER A 4 25.69 45.09 -19.10
N CYS A 5 24.41 45.37 -18.86
CA CYS A 5 23.83 45.28 -17.51
C CYS A 5 23.10 43.96 -17.19
N SER A 6 22.69 43.21 -18.20
CA SER A 6 21.87 41.99 -17.97
C SER A 6 22.68 40.78 -17.47
N GLY A 7 23.91 40.60 -17.99
CA GLY A 7 24.72 39.40 -17.65
C GLY A 7 25.22 39.36 -16.19
N MET A 8 25.44 40.55 -15.59
CA MET A 8 25.98 40.65 -14.22
C MET A 8 24.95 40.25 -13.14
N HIS A 9 23.65 40.43 -13.42
CA HIS A 9 22.58 40.03 -12.49
C HIS A 9 22.39 38.51 -12.48
N TYR A 10 22.41 37.85 -13.64
CA TYR A 10 22.28 36.40 -13.73
C TYR A 10 23.44 35.66 -13.05
N GLY A 11 24.67 36.15 -13.18
CA GLY A 11 25.83 35.58 -12.50
C GLY A 11 25.73 35.67 -10.97
N LYS A 12 25.29 36.82 -10.43
CA LYS A 12 25.08 36.97 -8.98
C LYS A 12 23.95 36.06 -8.44
N VAL A 13 22.86 35.92 -9.18
CA VAL A 13 21.76 35.04 -8.84
C VAL A 13 22.22 33.59 -8.87
N PHE A 14 22.96 33.19 -9.90
CA PHE A 14 23.51 31.82 -10.01
C PHE A 14 24.45 31.49 -8.84
N ILE A 15 25.38 32.38 -8.50
CA ILE A 15 26.29 32.24 -7.36
C ILE A 15 25.50 32.12 -6.05
N GLY A 16 24.47 32.93 -5.85
CA GLY A 16 23.59 32.86 -4.68
C GLY A 16 22.88 31.53 -4.56
N ILE A 17 22.38 30.98 -5.67
CA ILE A 17 21.75 29.64 -5.71
C ILE A 17 22.76 28.55 -5.35
N VAL A 18 23.97 28.60 -5.91
CA VAL A 18 25.02 27.60 -5.61
C VAL A 18 25.44 27.65 -4.14
N ILE A 19 25.63 28.86 -3.58
CA ILE A 19 25.96 29.05 -2.16
C ILE A 19 24.86 28.49 -1.25
N LEU A 20 23.58 28.53 -1.65
CA LEU A 20 22.47 27.98 -0.89
C LEU A 20 22.37 26.46 -1.05
N LEU A 21 22.55 25.94 -2.26
CA LEU A 21 22.37 24.52 -2.56
C LEU A 21 23.49 23.63 -1.99
N ILE A 22 24.74 24.09 -2.00
CA ILE A 22 25.87 23.30 -1.49
C ILE A 22 25.69 22.93 -0.01
N PRO A 23 25.46 23.87 0.93
CA PRO A 23 25.29 23.52 2.34
C PRO A 23 24.01 22.72 2.56
N LEU A 24 22.94 22.96 1.81
CA LEU A 24 21.69 22.20 1.91
C LEU A 24 21.90 20.72 1.51
N THR A 25 22.55 20.48 0.37
CA THR A 25 22.83 19.10 -0.11
C THR A 25 23.85 18.40 0.78
N THR A 26 24.90 19.12 1.22
CA THR A 26 25.90 18.56 2.15
C THR A 26 25.28 18.23 3.50
N GLY A 27 24.44 19.13 4.02
CA GLY A 27 23.70 18.88 5.27
C GLY A 27 22.72 17.71 5.16
N ALA A 28 21.99 17.63 4.06
CA ALA A 28 21.10 16.48 3.80
C ALA A 28 21.89 15.17 3.69
N PHE A 29 23.01 15.16 2.96
CA PHE A 29 23.88 13.99 2.87
C PHE A 29 24.47 13.60 4.24
N ALA A 30 24.95 14.56 5.01
CA ALA A 30 25.47 14.28 6.37
C ALA A 30 24.37 13.74 7.29
N CYS A 31 23.15 14.26 7.20
CA CYS A 31 22.01 13.75 7.95
C CYS A 31 21.69 12.29 7.56
N LEU A 32 21.69 11.96 6.26
CA LEU A 32 21.46 10.59 5.79
C LEU A 32 22.59 9.63 6.18
N ARG A 33 23.84 10.13 6.23
CA ARG A 33 25.02 9.27 6.50
C ARG A 33 25.29 9.06 7.99
N PHE A 34 25.01 10.07 8.81
CA PHE A 34 25.39 10.11 10.22
C PHE A 34 24.22 10.40 11.17
N GLY A 35 23.06 10.80 10.62
CA GLY A 35 21.88 11.12 11.42
C GLY A 35 21.08 9.89 11.84
N PRO A 36 20.17 10.01 12.82
CA PRO A 36 19.29 8.94 13.28
C PRO A 36 18.12 8.75 12.29
N VAL A 37 18.41 8.35 11.04
CA VAL A 37 17.39 8.05 10.04
C VAL A 37 16.75 6.70 10.39
N PRO A 38 15.41 6.60 10.54
CA PRO A 38 14.76 5.35 10.84
C PRO A 38 14.87 4.39 9.63
N VAL A 39 15.58 3.30 9.82
CA VAL A 39 15.78 2.25 8.80
C VAL A 39 15.32 0.89 9.28
N ALA A 40 15.20 0.67 10.58
CA ALA A 40 14.69 -0.56 11.15
C ALA A 40 13.18 -0.47 11.39
N VAL A 41 12.49 -1.61 11.33
CA VAL A 41 11.04 -1.70 11.61
C VAL A 41 10.71 -1.25 13.03
N SER A 42 11.64 -1.44 13.97
CA SER A 42 11.53 -1.02 15.37
C SER A 42 11.71 0.48 15.59
N ASP A 43 12.24 1.20 14.59
CA ASP A 43 12.51 2.61 14.72
C ASP A 43 11.21 3.42 14.72
N ARG A 44 11.25 4.56 15.39
CA ARG A 44 10.10 5.48 15.39
C ARG A 44 9.98 6.13 14.01
N ALA A 45 8.80 5.99 13.39
CA ALA A 45 8.50 6.61 12.10
C ALA A 45 8.70 8.14 12.11
N PHE A 46 9.10 8.70 10.97
CA PHE A 46 9.13 10.15 10.81
C PHE A 46 7.74 10.78 11.00
N PRO A 47 7.68 12.02 11.50
CA PRO A 47 6.43 12.77 11.54
C PRO A 47 5.80 12.82 10.14
N PHE A 48 4.49 12.55 10.06
CA PHE A 48 3.71 12.58 8.82
C PHE A 48 4.09 11.54 7.74
N GLU A 49 5.08 10.69 7.92
CA GLU A 49 5.52 9.67 6.95
C GLU A 49 4.35 8.88 6.36
N LYS A 50 3.55 8.24 7.20
CA LYS A 50 2.37 7.47 6.77
C LYS A 50 1.36 8.31 5.99
N ARG A 51 1.20 9.59 6.35
CA ARG A 51 0.25 10.48 5.69
C ARG A 51 0.72 10.86 4.29
N ILE A 52 2.00 11.19 4.14
CA ILE A 52 2.61 11.56 2.85
C ILE A 52 2.56 10.38 1.88
N VAL A 53 2.98 9.19 2.33
CA VAL A 53 2.96 7.97 1.51
C VAL A 53 1.54 7.63 1.08
N ARG A 54 0.56 7.70 2.00
CA ARG A 54 -0.85 7.44 1.70
C ARG A 54 -1.41 8.38 0.62
N ILE A 55 -1.07 9.65 0.65
CA ILE A 55 -1.51 10.62 -0.38
C ILE A 55 -0.97 10.21 -1.75
N ALA A 56 0.32 9.91 -1.86
CA ALA A 56 0.95 9.53 -3.12
C ALA A 56 0.38 8.20 -3.68
N VAL A 57 0.21 7.19 -2.81
CA VAL A 57 -0.37 5.89 -3.17
C VAL A 57 -1.81 6.06 -3.66
N ARG A 58 -2.67 6.73 -2.89
CA ARG A 58 -4.07 6.95 -3.29
C ARG A 58 -4.19 7.76 -4.58
N ALA A 59 -3.39 8.81 -4.76
CA ALA A 59 -3.38 9.60 -5.98
C ALA A 59 -2.96 8.78 -7.21
N ARG A 60 -2.03 7.82 -7.05
CA ARG A 60 -1.62 6.92 -8.12
C ARG A 60 -2.73 5.93 -8.45
N ILE A 61 -3.31 5.27 -7.45
CA ILE A 61 -4.38 4.28 -7.62
C ILE A 61 -5.58 4.91 -8.30
N ASN A 62 -6.09 6.06 -7.80
CA ASN A 62 -7.27 6.73 -8.36
C ASN A 62 -7.14 7.08 -9.85
N ARG A 63 -5.91 7.26 -10.35
CA ARG A 63 -5.67 7.50 -11.79
C ARG A 63 -5.65 6.23 -12.63
N GLN A 64 -5.52 5.06 -12.00
CA GLN A 64 -5.33 3.77 -12.68
C GLN A 64 -6.34 2.71 -12.25
N THR A 65 -7.30 3.06 -11.40
CA THR A 65 -8.39 2.17 -11.00
C THR A 65 -9.16 1.70 -12.22
N GLN A 66 -9.43 0.40 -12.27
CA GLN A 66 -10.21 -0.24 -13.30
C GLN A 66 -11.59 -0.62 -12.75
N ASN A 67 -12.58 -0.63 -13.60
CA ASN A 67 -13.91 -1.12 -13.25
C ASN A 67 -13.92 -2.66 -13.27
N LEU A 68 -14.72 -3.23 -12.37
CA LEU A 68 -14.94 -4.68 -12.33
C LEU A 68 -15.49 -5.18 -13.66
N PRO A 69 -14.84 -6.17 -14.32
CA PRO A 69 -15.24 -6.62 -15.65
C PRO A 69 -16.39 -7.64 -15.67
N PHE A 70 -16.84 -8.12 -14.51
CA PHE A 70 -17.89 -9.15 -14.38
C PHE A 70 -18.73 -8.99 -13.11
N ALA A 71 -19.90 -9.63 -13.07
CA ALA A 71 -20.75 -9.65 -11.87
C ALA A 71 -20.19 -10.61 -10.81
N ALA A 72 -20.40 -10.29 -9.54
CA ALA A 72 -20.04 -11.18 -8.43
C ALA A 72 -20.94 -12.43 -8.43
N SER A 73 -20.36 -13.61 -8.20
CA SER A 73 -21.03 -14.89 -8.02
C SER A 73 -20.40 -15.65 -6.85
N GLU A 74 -21.08 -16.67 -6.36
CA GLU A 74 -20.59 -17.48 -5.24
C GLU A 74 -19.27 -18.18 -5.59
N ASP A 75 -19.16 -18.76 -6.78
CA ASP A 75 -17.94 -19.42 -7.27
C ASP A 75 -16.71 -18.49 -7.24
N LEU A 76 -16.92 -17.18 -7.49
CA LEU A 76 -15.85 -16.20 -7.44
C LEU A 76 -15.38 -15.94 -6.01
N PHE A 77 -16.29 -16.02 -5.02
CA PHE A 77 -15.92 -15.87 -3.62
C PHE A 77 -15.17 -17.09 -3.09
N GLU A 78 -15.53 -18.31 -3.50
CA GLU A 78 -14.82 -19.54 -3.12
C GLU A 78 -13.41 -19.56 -3.71
N SER A 79 -13.28 -19.22 -5.01
CA SER A 79 -11.97 -19.07 -5.66
C SER A 79 -11.14 -17.99 -4.99
N GLY A 80 -11.73 -16.82 -4.75
CA GLY A 80 -11.09 -15.71 -4.05
C GLY A 80 -10.65 -16.07 -2.63
N ALA A 81 -11.44 -16.87 -1.90
CA ALA A 81 -11.12 -17.36 -0.56
C ALA A 81 -9.91 -18.31 -0.58
N THR A 82 -9.84 -19.19 -1.58
CA THR A 82 -8.71 -20.10 -1.77
C THR A 82 -7.43 -19.32 -2.03
N ILE A 83 -7.47 -18.35 -2.95
CA ILE A 83 -6.34 -17.49 -3.25
C ILE A 83 -5.93 -16.69 -1.99
N TYR A 84 -6.91 -16.10 -1.31
CA TYR A 84 -6.67 -15.32 -0.09
C TYR A 84 -5.96 -16.15 0.97
N GLN A 85 -6.43 -17.35 1.21
CA GLN A 85 -5.87 -18.26 2.22
C GLN A 85 -4.38 -18.54 1.93
N HIS A 86 -4.03 -18.84 0.69
CA HIS A 86 -2.66 -19.19 0.31
C HIS A 86 -1.71 -18.00 0.17
N GLN A 87 -2.20 -16.84 -0.28
CA GLN A 87 -1.33 -15.73 -0.68
C GLN A 87 -1.38 -14.53 0.27
N CYS A 88 -2.46 -14.37 1.04
CA CYS A 88 -2.74 -13.12 1.76
C CYS A 88 -2.84 -13.29 3.27
N SER A 89 -3.39 -14.44 3.73
CA SER A 89 -3.79 -14.66 5.13
C SER A 89 -2.64 -14.51 6.13
N MET A 90 -1.42 -14.90 5.74
CA MET A 90 -0.23 -14.83 6.60
C MET A 90 0.07 -13.40 7.08
N CYS A 91 -0.20 -12.39 6.24
CA CYS A 91 0.04 -10.99 6.56
C CYS A 91 -1.24 -10.24 6.95
N HIS A 92 -2.38 -10.62 6.36
CA HIS A 92 -3.63 -9.86 6.48
C HIS A 92 -4.68 -10.50 7.41
N GLY A 93 -4.37 -11.65 8.01
CA GLY A 93 -5.25 -12.37 8.94
C GLY A 93 -6.40 -13.09 8.24
N ILE A 94 -7.24 -13.73 9.03
CA ILE A 94 -8.45 -14.45 8.62
C ILE A 94 -9.64 -14.03 9.50
N PRO A 95 -10.88 -14.37 9.16
CA PRO A 95 -12.03 -14.06 10.00
C PRO A 95 -11.81 -14.49 11.45
N GLY A 96 -11.91 -13.54 12.39
CA GLY A 96 -11.72 -13.79 13.82
C GLY A 96 -10.26 -13.83 14.30
N HIS A 97 -9.26 -13.86 13.43
CA HIS A 97 -7.86 -13.96 13.82
C HIS A 97 -6.97 -12.99 13.05
N ASP A 98 -6.33 -12.07 13.78
CA ASP A 98 -5.30 -11.20 13.22
C ASP A 98 -4.03 -12.01 12.88
N ALA A 99 -3.35 -11.67 11.81
CA ALA A 99 -2.05 -12.25 11.50
C ALA A 99 -1.01 -11.90 12.57
N THR A 100 -0.16 -12.82 12.96
CA THR A 100 0.90 -12.54 13.94
C THR A 100 2.04 -11.72 13.35
N LEU A 101 2.34 -11.95 12.07
CA LEU A 101 3.44 -11.30 11.36
C LEU A 101 3.25 -9.79 11.19
N PHE A 102 2.00 -9.29 11.16
CA PHE A 102 1.75 -7.87 10.90
C PHE A 102 2.40 -6.94 11.94
N LYS A 103 2.59 -7.40 13.17
CA LYS A 103 3.22 -6.62 14.25
C LYS A 103 4.72 -6.41 14.04
N GLN A 104 5.32 -7.24 13.16
CA GLN A 104 6.76 -7.22 12.86
C GLN A 104 7.05 -6.52 11.51
N MET A 105 6.05 -5.88 10.90
CA MET A 105 6.18 -5.20 9.61
C MET A 105 5.95 -3.70 9.73
N PHE A 106 6.69 -2.93 8.94
CA PHE A 106 6.46 -1.50 8.80
C PHE A 106 6.49 -1.09 7.31
N PRO A 107 5.41 -0.43 6.83
CA PRO A 107 4.11 -0.23 7.50
C PRO A 107 3.42 -1.56 7.79
N ALA A 108 2.72 -1.65 8.91
CA ALA A 108 1.96 -2.86 9.23
C ALA A 108 0.84 -3.07 8.22
N PRO A 109 0.67 -4.30 7.66
CA PRO A 109 -0.41 -4.60 6.75
C PRO A 109 -1.77 -4.47 7.45
N PRO A 110 -2.81 -3.96 6.76
CA PRO A 110 -4.14 -3.91 7.32
C PRO A 110 -4.68 -5.31 7.57
N GLN A 111 -5.36 -5.50 8.71
CA GLN A 111 -6.06 -6.76 9.00
C GLN A 111 -7.42 -6.72 8.30
N LEU A 112 -7.58 -7.50 7.23
CA LEU A 112 -8.68 -7.33 6.27
C LEU A 112 -10.03 -7.85 6.77
N TRP A 113 -10.06 -8.60 7.87
CA TRP A 113 -11.27 -9.14 8.50
C TRP A 113 -11.61 -8.45 9.81
N LYS A 114 -10.87 -7.40 10.17
CA LYS A 114 -11.05 -6.69 11.43
C LYS A 114 -11.78 -5.37 11.21
N LYS A 115 -12.72 -5.07 12.12
CA LYS A 115 -13.36 -3.74 12.17
C LYS A 115 -12.38 -2.67 12.60
N HIS A 116 -12.41 -1.53 11.93
CA HIS A 116 -11.58 -0.39 12.27
C HIS A 116 -12.30 0.95 12.03
N GLY A 117 -11.71 2.03 12.57
CA GLY A 117 -12.27 3.37 12.46
C GLY A 117 -13.58 3.56 13.23
N ALA A 118 -14.06 4.80 13.33
CA ALA A 118 -15.28 5.16 14.04
C ALA A 118 -16.56 4.58 13.40
N LYS A 119 -16.51 4.29 12.09
CA LYS A 119 -17.63 3.71 11.34
C LYS A 119 -17.70 2.18 11.39
N GLY A 120 -16.72 1.53 12.00
CA GLY A 120 -16.65 0.07 12.11
C GLY A 120 -16.49 -0.66 10.77
N VAL A 121 -15.76 -0.07 9.83
CA VAL A 121 -15.46 -0.68 8.52
C VAL A 121 -14.63 -1.95 8.72
N VAL A 122 -14.96 -3.02 8.01
CA VAL A 122 -14.19 -4.27 8.03
C VAL A 122 -13.14 -4.21 6.92
N GLY A 123 -11.86 -4.24 7.32
CA GLY A 123 -10.75 -4.24 6.37
C GLY A 123 -10.81 -3.09 5.35
N VAL A 124 -11.06 -3.42 4.10
CA VAL A 124 -11.17 -2.48 2.96
C VAL A 124 -12.54 -2.54 2.28
N SER A 125 -13.57 -2.97 3.02
CA SER A 125 -14.92 -3.18 2.48
C SER A 125 -15.60 -1.87 2.01
N ASP A 126 -15.15 -0.71 2.43
CA ASP A 126 -15.61 0.61 1.96
C ASP A 126 -14.84 1.12 0.72
N ASP A 127 -13.68 0.56 0.39
CA ASP A 127 -12.93 0.92 -0.83
C ASP A 127 -13.61 0.32 -2.09
N ASP A 128 -13.36 0.92 -3.25
CA ASP A 128 -13.76 0.36 -4.54
C ASP A 128 -12.95 -0.93 -4.83
N PRO A 129 -13.57 -2.00 -5.37
CA PRO A 129 -12.86 -3.25 -5.67
C PRO A 129 -11.69 -3.06 -6.64
N GLY A 130 -11.78 -2.08 -7.55
CA GLY A 130 -10.69 -1.70 -8.45
C GLY A 130 -9.48 -1.11 -7.71
N PHE A 131 -9.69 -0.49 -6.56
CA PHE A 131 -8.59 -0.04 -5.69
C PHE A 131 -7.81 -1.26 -5.17
N SER A 132 -8.51 -2.24 -4.61
CA SER A 132 -7.91 -3.48 -4.11
C SER A 132 -7.25 -4.27 -5.24
N TYR A 133 -7.90 -4.38 -6.39
CA TYR A 133 -7.32 -4.99 -7.60
C TYR A 133 -6.00 -4.34 -8.01
N TRP A 134 -5.93 -3.00 -8.00
CA TRP A 134 -4.70 -2.28 -8.31
C TRP A 134 -3.59 -2.63 -7.31
N VAL A 135 -3.90 -2.64 -6.00
CA VAL A 135 -2.95 -2.98 -4.93
C VAL A 135 -2.45 -4.41 -5.07
N VAL A 136 -3.33 -5.38 -5.29
CA VAL A 136 -2.96 -6.78 -5.51
C VAL A 136 -2.09 -6.94 -6.75
N SER A 137 -2.44 -6.25 -7.84
CA SER A 137 -1.69 -6.34 -9.10
C SER A 137 -0.29 -5.74 -9.00
N ASN A 138 -0.14 -4.59 -8.34
CA ASN A 138 1.11 -3.81 -8.39
C ASN A 138 1.95 -3.91 -7.11
N GLY A 139 1.35 -4.34 -6.00
CA GLY A 139 1.97 -4.23 -4.69
C GLY A 139 2.13 -2.78 -4.23
N ILE A 140 2.80 -2.59 -3.11
CA ILE A 140 3.13 -1.26 -2.57
C ILE A 140 4.62 -1.20 -2.27
N ARG A 141 5.33 -0.35 -3.01
CA ARG A 141 6.77 -0.19 -2.87
C ARG A 141 7.17 0.22 -1.44
N LEU A 142 8.27 -0.32 -0.94
CA LEU A 142 8.79 -0.11 0.42
C LEU A 142 7.83 -0.55 1.53
N SER A 143 6.91 -1.44 1.19
CA SER A 143 6.12 -2.20 2.16
C SER A 143 6.35 -3.70 1.93
N GLY A 144 5.87 -4.55 2.80
CA GLY A 144 5.91 -6.00 2.59
C GLY A 144 4.90 -6.52 1.56
N MET A 145 4.06 -5.67 0.96
CA MET A 145 3.03 -6.08 -0.01
C MET A 145 3.64 -6.32 -1.40
N PRO A 146 3.76 -7.56 -1.87
CA PRO A 146 4.31 -7.86 -3.19
C PRO A 146 3.31 -7.57 -4.31
N SER A 147 3.81 -7.53 -5.55
CA SER A 147 2.98 -7.57 -6.76
C SER A 147 2.62 -9.00 -7.10
N PHE A 148 1.33 -9.27 -7.35
CA PHE A 148 0.84 -10.58 -7.77
C PHE A 148 0.57 -10.68 -9.29
N SER A 149 0.95 -9.68 -10.08
CA SER A 149 0.71 -9.68 -11.53
C SER A 149 1.38 -10.82 -12.29
N HIS A 150 2.45 -11.40 -11.74
CA HIS A 150 3.16 -12.53 -12.35
C HIS A 150 2.79 -13.89 -11.77
N THR A 151 2.09 -13.93 -10.64
CA THR A 151 1.72 -15.17 -9.95
C THR A 151 0.23 -15.48 -10.01
N LEU A 152 -0.60 -14.46 -10.15
CA LEU A 152 -2.05 -14.59 -10.28
C LEU A 152 -2.50 -14.04 -11.65
N SER A 153 -3.42 -14.76 -12.29
CA SER A 153 -4.12 -14.28 -13.47
C SER A 153 -4.94 -13.03 -13.20
N ASP A 154 -5.37 -12.35 -14.23
CA ASP A 154 -6.23 -11.17 -14.12
C ASP A 154 -7.53 -11.47 -13.36
N LYS A 155 -8.16 -12.61 -13.69
CA LYS A 155 -9.38 -13.09 -13.04
C LYS A 155 -9.16 -13.35 -11.57
N GLU A 156 -8.12 -14.07 -11.18
CA GLU A 156 -7.80 -14.39 -9.77
C GLU A 156 -7.55 -13.13 -8.92
N ARG A 157 -6.91 -12.12 -9.48
CA ARG A 157 -6.72 -10.83 -8.79
C ARG A 157 -8.04 -10.12 -8.53
N TRP A 158 -8.98 -10.20 -9.47
CA TRP A 158 -10.34 -9.68 -9.28
C TRP A 158 -11.14 -10.49 -8.25
N GLU A 159 -11.04 -11.82 -8.27
CA GLU A 159 -11.73 -12.71 -7.33
C GLU A 159 -11.35 -12.40 -5.87
N VAL A 160 -10.06 -12.31 -5.58
CA VAL A 160 -9.61 -11.94 -4.23
C VAL A 160 -9.99 -10.50 -3.87
N SER A 161 -9.99 -9.57 -4.82
CA SER A 161 -10.40 -8.18 -4.57
C SER A 161 -11.89 -8.06 -4.26
N LEU A 162 -12.72 -8.84 -4.92
CA LEU A 162 -14.15 -8.94 -4.64
C LEU A 162 -14.43 -9.58 -3.29
N LEU A 163 -13.70 -10.62 -2.93
CA LEU A 163 -13.82 -11.26 -1.63
C LEU A 163 -13.61 -10.24 -0.51
N ILE A 164 -12.48 -9.53 -0.53
CA ILE A 164 -12.16 -8.56 0.55
C ILE A 164 -13.05 -7.32 0.53
N LYS A 165 -13.60 -6.94 -0.63
CA LYS A 165 -14.64 -5.90 -0.74
C LYS A 165 -15.90 -6.27 0.02
N ASN A 166 -16.21 -7.57 0.09
CA ASN A 166 -17.41 -8.09 0.75
C ASN A 166 -17.13 -8.66 2.15
N ALA A 167 -15.97 -8.34 2.76
CA ALA A 167 -15.58 -8.85 4.08
C ALA A 167 -16.53 -8.43 5.22
N ASP A 168 -17.34 -7.39 5.03
CA ASP A 168 -18.36 -6.92 5.96
C ASP A 168 -19.72 -7.64 5.82
N LYS A 169 -19.88 -8.46 4.77
CA LYS A 169 -21.12 -9.17 4.47
C LYS A 169 -21.07 -10.60 5.00
N GLN A 170 -22.27 -11.17 5.15
CA GLN A 170 -22.39 -12.58 5.45
C GLN A 170 -21.93 -13.39 4.23
N MET A 171 -20.98 -14.27 4.45
CA MET A 171 -20.44 -15.19 3.43
C MET A 171 -21.06 -16.59 3.60
N SER A 172 -21.03 -17.38 2.54
CA SER A 172 -21.49 -18.77 2.60
C SER A 172 -20.64 -19.58 3.59
N PRO A 173 -21.21 -20.64 4.16
CA PRO A 173 -20.46 -21.55 5.04
C PRO A 173 -19.21 -22.12 4.38
N GLU A 174 -19.23 -22.32 3.05
CA GLU A 174 -18.11 -22.86 2.30
C GLU A 174 -16.96 -21.85 2.21
N VAL A 175 -17.24 -20.60 1.87
CA VAL A 175 -16.24 -19.51 1.87
C VAL A 175 -15.60 -19.36 3.25
N VAL A 176 -16.42 -19.39 4.31
CA VAL A 176 -15.92 -19.32 5.70
C VAL A 176 -15.05 -20.52 6.03
N ARG A 177 -15.42 -21.71 5.59
CA ARG A 177 -14.65 -22.94 5.78
C ARG A 177 -13.28 -22.83 5.10
N ILE A 178 -13.24 -22.38 3.85
CA ILE A 178 -12.00 -22.19 3.09
C ILE A 178 -11.10 -21.18 3.81
N LEU A 179 -11.62 -20.01 4.19
CA LEU A 179 -10.85 -18.96 4.87
C LEU A 179 -10.25 -19.42 6.21
N ASN A 180 -10.91 -20.33 6.90
CA ASN A 180 -10.46 -20.87 8.18
C ASN A 180 -9.73 -22.22 8.06
N SER A 181 -9.62 -22.78 6.86
CA SER A 181 -8.83 -24.00 6.65
C SER A 181 -7.37 -23.68 6.94
N ARG A 182 -6.86 -24.22 8.05
CA ARG A 182 -5.43 -24.22 8.34
C ARG A 182 -4.79 -25.32 7.50
N GLU A 183 -4.56 -25.06 6.23
CA GLU A 183 -3.52 -25.78 5.53
C GLU A 183 -2.20 -25.19 6.04
N LEU A 184 -1.63 -25.90 6.98
CA LEU A 184 -0.40 -25.57 7.70
C LEU A 184 0.74 -25.44 6.71
N TYR A 185 1.44 -24.32 6.77
CA TYR A 185 2.83 -24.22 6.37
C TYR A 185 3.71 -24.96 7.38
#